data_0a1130a16a3384d9473596e5f572d961
#
_entry.id   0a1130a16a3384d9473596e5f572d961
#
_cell.length_a   1.000
_cell.length_b   1.000
_cell.length_c   1.000
_cell.angle_alpha   90.00
_cell.angle_beta   90.00
_cell.angle_gamma   90.00
#
_symmetry.space_group_name_H-M   'P 1'
#
loop_
_entity.id
_entity.type
_entity.pdbx_description
1 polymer ?
#
loop_
_entity_poly.entity_id
_entity_poly.type
_entity_poly.pdbx_seq_one_letter_code
_entity_poly.pdbx_strand_id
1 'polypeptide(L)'
;MAGRAMIAAGADRSLIVRRWVLHNVEPHMIGGGILKGMVVTAKNFIGSYFEEDRLTTVQYPEERVQLPENSRNFPFLVYDNEPDAGLRCVACKICEKECPPQCIYIVKSTDKKPDYLGKPQFYPATFDIDISVCMSCQICVEVCPFEAIKMDKVYELSRRERFDALLMRKSDLAKSNIYYHSIHPREADTVDEALAAAAAAKKKPAAPTPG
;
A
#
# COMPACT_ATOMS: atom_id res chain seq x y z
N MET A 1 -19.65 -2.16 -28.04
CA MET A 1 -18.83 -0.95 -27.78
C MET A 1 -19.65 -0.01 -26.90
N ALA A 2 -19.54 -0.08 -25.61
CA ALA A 2 -20.24 0.82 -24.68
C ALA A 2 -19.17 1.63 -23.94
N GLY A 3 -19.21 2.97 -24.17
CA GLY A 3 -18.23 3.92 -23.68
C GLY A 3 -18.18 3.99 -22.16
N ARG A 4 -17.00 3.82 -21.60
CA ARG A 4 -16.66 4.19 -20.23
C ARG A 4 -16.85 5.71 -20.10
N ALA A 5 -17.89 6.13 -19.40
CA ALA A 5 -18.05 7.53 -19.00
C ALA A 5 -16.90 7.87 -18.03
N MET A 6 -15.95 8.69 -18.46
CA MET A 6 -14.97 9.36 -17.60
C MET A 6 -15.75 10.23 -16.61
N ILE A 7 -15.70 9.86 -15.34
CA ILE A 7 -16.21 10.71 -14.25
C ILE A 7 -15.25 11.88 -14.14
N ALA A 8 -15.70 13.07 -14.54
CA ALA A 8 -14.95 14.30 -14.39
C ALA A 8 -14.63 14.56 -12.91
N ALA A 9 -13.36 14.76 -12.61
CA ALA A 9 -12.89 15.16 -11.29
C ALA A 9 -13.49 16.53 -10.94
N GLY A 10 -14.37 16.58 -9.90
CA GLY A 10 -14.95 17.81 -9.38
C GLY A 10 -16.46 17.83 -9.21
N ALA A 11 -17.19 16.79 -9.60
CA ALA A 11 -18.64 16.73 -9.36
C ALA A 11 -18.93 16.40 -7.89
N ASP A 12 -19.70 17.29 -7.24
CA ASP A 12 -20.17 17.08 -5.86
C ASP A 12 -20.92 15.74 -5.74
N ARG A 13 -20.35 14.80 -5.01
CA ARG A 13 -20.92 13.45 -4.80
C ARG A 13 -22.35 13.52 -4.21
N SER A 14 -22.66 14.56 -3.46
CA SER A 14 -23.99 14.75 -2.87
C SER A 14 -25.06 15.04 -3.95
N LEU A 15 -24.69 15.77 -5.00
CA LEU A 15 -25.57 16.06 -6.13
C LEU A 15 -25.81 14.84 -7.01
N ILE A 16 -24.78 14.00 -7.21
CA ILE A 16 -24.90 12.76 -7.96
C ILE A 16 -25.85 11.79 -7.26
N VAL A 17 -25.68 11.62 -5.94
CA VAL A 17 -26.54 10.74 -5.12
C VAL A 17 -27.98 11.28 -5.09
N ARG A 18 -28.18 12.60 -4.90
CA ARG A 18 -29.51 13.21 -4.91
C ARG A 18 -30.19 13.06 -6.27
N ARG A 19 -29.46 13.27 -7.36
CA ARG A 19 -29.99 13.10 -8.73
C ARG A 19 -30.34 11.65 -9.01
N TRP A 20 -29.56 10.69 -8.47
CA TRP A 20 -29.85 9.26 -8.61
C TRP A 20 -31.12 8.86 -7.84
N VAL A 21 -31.26 9.35 -6.62
CA VAL A 21 -32.44 9.09 -5.76
C VAL A 21 -33.70 9.73 -6.35
N LEU A 22 -33.63 10.98 -6.83
CA LEU A 22 -34.80 11.69 -7.39
C LEU A 22 -35.27 11.14 -8.76
N HIS A 23 -34.35 10.57 -9.54
CA HIS A 23 -34.71 10.00 -10.86
C HIS A 23 -35.36 8.61 -10.78
N ASN A 24 -35.25 7.95 -9.60
CA ASN A 24 -35.81 6.61 -9.40
C ASN A 24 -37.08 6.58 -8.52
N VAL A 25 -37.61 7.75 -8.12
CA VAL A 25 -38.90 7.84 -7.43
C VAL A 25 -40.00 8.11 -8.42
N GLU A 26 -40.38 7.10 -9.19
CA GLU A 26 -41.63 7.08 -9.94
C GLU A 26 -42.82 6.96 -9.00
N PRO A 27 -44.00 7.56 -9.28
CA PRO A 27 -45.18 7.42 -8.47
C PRO A 27 -45.59 5.94 -8.42
N HIS A 28 -45.37 5.34 -7.27
CA HIS A 28 -45.56 3.89 -7.08
C HIS A 28 -47.02 3.50 -7.06
N MET A 29 -47.47 2.76 -8.04
CA MET A 29 -48.56 1.81 -7.86
C MET A 29 -48.16 0.80 -6.81
N ILE A 30 -48.98 0.58 -5.77
CA ILE A 30 -48.74 -0.39 -4.71
C ILE A 30 -48.41 -1.75 -5.34
N GLY A 31 -47.20 -2.26 -5.10
CA GLY A 31 -46.70 -3.53 -5.67
C GLY A 31 -45.82 -3.40 -6.92
N GLY A 32 -45.81 -2.29 -7.62
CA GLY A 32 -44.99 -2.10 -8.84
C GLY A 32 -43.47 -2.15 -8.57
N GLY A 33 -43.05 -1.66 -7.40
CA GLY A 33 -41.65 -1.73 -6.96
C GLY A 33 -41.19 -3.16 -6.68
N ILE A 34 -42.08 -4.01 -6.13
CA ILE A 34 -41.77 -5.43 -5.90
C ILE A 34 -41.61 -6.16 -7.21
N LEU A 35 -42.52 -5.96 -8.15
CA LEU A 35 -42.42 -6.58 -9.47
C LEU A 35 -41.15 -6.15 -10.22
N LYS A 36 -40.80 -4.87 -10.17
CA LYS A 36 -39.54 -4.35 -10.75
C LYS A 36 -38.31 -4.99 -10.10
N GLY A 37 -38.29 -5.12 -8.79
CA GLY A 37 -37.23 -5.80 -8.05
C GLY A 37 -37.10 -7.29 -8.44
N MET A 38 -38.23 -8.00 -8.55
CA MET A 38 -38.24 -9.40 -9.01
C MET A 38 -37.70 -9.56 -10.44
N VAL A 39 -38.05 -8.65 -11.34
CA VAL A 39 -37.52 -8.65 -12.72
C VAL A 39 -36.01 -8.43 -12.75
N VAL A 40 -35.50 -7.51 -11.94
CA VAL A 40 -34.05 -7.26 -11.83
C VAL A 40 -33.32 -8.51 -11.28
N THR A 41 -33.87 -9.13 -10.25
CA THR A 41 -33.31 -10.37 -9.66
C THR A 41 -33.35 -11.51 -10.67
N ALA A 42 -34.47 -11.72 -11.35
CA ALA A 42 -34.59 -12.74 -12.40
C ALA A 42 -33.61 -12.50 -13.56
N LYS A 43 -33.44 -11.25 -14.02
CA LYS A 43 -32.45 -10.88 -15.03
C LYS A 43 -31.02 -11.22 -14.59
N ASN A 44 -30.66 -10.89 -13.34
CA ASN A 44 -29.33 -11.22 -12.81
C ASN A 44 -29.13 -12.72 -12.65
N PHE A 45 -30.15 -13.42 -12.19
CA PHE A 45 -30.12 -14.87 -12.06
C PHE A 45 -29.92 -15.58 -13.42
N ILE A 46 -30.70 -15.21 -14.42
CA ILE A 46 -30.56 -15.78 -15.78
C ILE A 46 -29.21 -15.37 -16.38
N GLY A 47 -28.80 -14.10 -16.23
CA GLY A 47 -27.55 -13.61 -16.76
C GLY A 47 -26.30 -14.29 -16.17
N SER A 48 -26.38 -14.76 -14.92
CA SER A 48 -25.27 -15.46 -14.27
C SER A 48 -24.92 -16.82 -14.91
N TYR A 49 -25.82 -17.40 -15.69
CA TYR A 49 -25.52 -18.64 -16.45
C TYR A 49 -24.80 -18.39 -17.79
N PHE A 50 -24.81 -17.14 -18.28
CA PHE A 50 -24.28 -16.82 -19.62
C PHE A 50 -23.13 -15.84 -19.60
N GLU A 51 -22.97 -15.07 -18.51
CA GLU A 51 -21.95 -14.01 -18.39
C GLU A 51 -21.09 -14.28 -17.14
N GLU A 52 -19.85 -14.72 -17.33
CA GLU A 52 -18.91 -14.98 -16.24
C GLU A 52 -18.59 -13.72 -15.44
N ASP A 53 -18.52 -12.55 -16.09
CA ASP A 53 -18.24 -11.24 -15.45
C ASP A 53 -19.28 -10.78 -14.43
N ARG A 54 -20.45 -11.44 -14.38
CA ARG A 54 -21.49 -11.16 -13.37
C ARG A 54 -21.22 -11.83 -12.03
N LEU A 55 -20.41 -12.87 -12.02
CA LEU A 55 -20.01 -13.57 -10.82
C LEU A 55 -18.82 -12.83 -10.18
N THR A 56 -19.05 -12.19 -9.05
CA THR A 56 -18.01 -11.48 -8.30
C THR A 56 -17.23 -12.41 -7.35
N THR A 57 -17.64 -13.66 -7.26
CA THR A 57 -16.97 -14.66 -6.42
C THR A 57 -15.74 -15.21 -7.12
N VAL A 58 -14.62 -15.22 -6.37
CA VAL A 58 -13.35 -15.82 -6.81
C VAL A 58 -13.21 -17.19 -6.17
N GLN A 59 -12.81 -18.19 -6.95
CA GLN A 59 -12.62 -19.56 -6.45
C GLN A 59 -11.24 -19.69 -5.81
N TYR A 60 -11.08 -19.12 -4.63
CA TYR A 60 -9.87 -19.29 -3.85
C TYR A 60 -9.77 -20.73 -3.29
N PRO A 61 -8.61 -21.41 -3.32
CA PRO A 61 -7.27 -20.90 -3.65
C PRO A 61 -6.83 -21.04 -5.11
N GLU A 62 -7.66 -21.65 -5.98
CA GLU A 62 -7.33 -21.91 -7.38
C GLU A 62 -7.18 -20.61 -8.16
N GLU A 63 -8.04 -19.63 -7.84
CA GLU A 63 -8.01 -18.30 -8.42
C GLU A 63 -7.75 -17.26 -7.33
N ARG A 64 -6.87 -16.28 -7.61
CA ARG A 64 -6.49 -15.22 -6.68
C ARG A 64 -6.87 -13.86 -7.20
N VAL A 65 -7.41 -13.02 -6.32
CA VAL A 65 -7.75 -11.63 -6.63
C VAL A 65 -6.49 -10.84 -6.91
N GLN A 66 -6.47 -10.13 -8.02
CA GLN A 66 -5.43 -9.13 -8.32
C GLN A 66 -5.62 -7.91 -7.43
N LEU A 67 -4.72 -7.72 -6.47
CA LEU A 67 -4.78 -6.60 -5.57
C LEU A 67 -4.40 -5.30 -6.28
N PRO A 68 -5.11 -4.18 -5.99
CA PRO A 68 -4.75 -2.87 -6.52
C PRO A 68 -3.37 -2.43 -6.00
N GLU A 69 -2.75 -1.48 -6.72
CA GLU A 69 -1.44 -0.94 -6.34
C GLU A 69 -1.42 -0.36 -4.92
N ASN A 70 -2.51 0.28 -4.50
CA ASN A 70 -2.63 0.92 -3.19
C ASN A 70 -3.12 -0.04 -2.07
N SER A 71 -2.97 -1.36 -2.22
CA SER A 71 -3.34 -2.31 -1.17
C SER A 71 -2.40 -2.19 0.04
N ARG A 72 -2.98 -2.29 1.25
CA ARG A 72 -2.26 -2.17 2.52
C ARG A 72 -2.27 -3.51 3.24
N ASN A 73 -1.19 -4.29 3.10
CA ASN A 73 -1.09 -5.58 3.77
C ASN A 73 -0.01 -5.54 4.85
N PHE A 74 1.18 -6.08 4.59
CA PHE A 74 2.25 -6.12 5.58
C PHE A 74 3.36 -5.13 5.22
N PRO A 75 3.96 -4.43 6.19
CA PRO A 75 5.10 -3.56 5.92
C PRO A 75 6.35 -4.39 5.63
N PHE A 76 7.21 -3.88 4.73
CA PHE A 76 8.52 -4.43 4.43
C PHE A 76 9.57 -3.32 4.29
N LEU A 77 10.85 -3.68 4.34
CA LEU A 77 11.98 -2.76 4.23
C LEU A 77 12.60 -2.84 2.84
N VAL A 78 12.84 -1.67 2.23
CA VAL A 78 13.46 -1.58 0.90
C VAL A 78 14.97 -1.50 1.03
N TYR A 79 15.68 -2.29 0.20
CA TYR A 79 17.11 -2.16 -0.03
C TYR A 79 17.42 -1.99 -1.53
N ASP A 80 18.47 -1.21 -1.86
CA ASP A 80 18.79 -0.88 -3.24
C ASP A 80 19.74 -1.89 -3.90
N ASN A 81 20.85 -2.26 -3.24
CA ASN A 81 21.87 -3.13 -3.83
C ASN A 81 22.00 -4.47 -3.10
N GLU A 82 22.27 -4.43 -1.80
CA GLU A 82 22.47 -5.61 -0.97
C GLU A 82 21.59 -5.54 0.30
N PRO A 83 21.06 -6.68 0.76
CA PRO A 83 20.13 -6.71 1.90
C PRO A 83 20.68 -6.09 3.18
N ASP A 84 21.99 -6.24 3.44
CA ASP A 84 22.63 -5.74 4.66
C ASP A 84 23.32 -4.38 4.49
N ALA A 85 23.86 -4.09 3.30
CA ALA A 85 24.59 -2.86 3.05
C ALA A 85 23.75 -1.76 2.41
N GLY A 86 22.73 -2.13 1.65
CA GLY A 86 21.91 -1.21 0.86
C GLY A 86 20.55 -0.87 1.47
N LEU A 87 20.30 -1.23 2.73
CA LEU A 87 19.03 -0.93 3.39
C LEU A 87 18.84 0.60 3.54
N ARG A 88 17.73 1.13 3.05
CA ARG A 88 17.42 2.57 3.14
C ARG A 88 17.19 3.06 4.58
N CYS A 89 16.89 2.13 5.50
CA CYS A 89 16.60 2.43 6.90
C CYS A 89 17.85 2.88 7.67
N VAL A 90 17.78 4.05 8.31
CA VAL A 90 18.85 4.64 9.15
C VAL A 90 18.58 4.50 10.65
N ALA A 91 17.67 3.63 11.06
CA ALA A 91 17.29 3.42 12.45
C ALA A 91 16.94 4.71 13.23
N CYS A 92 16.21 5.64 12.59
CA CYS A 92 15.79 6.90 13.22
C CYS A 92 14.69 6.73 14.28
N LYS A 93 14.02 5.55 14.33
CA LYS A 93 12.97 5.19 15.29
C LYS A 93 11.67 6.02 15.20
N ILE A 94 11.45 6.78 14.14
CA ILE A 94 10.22 7.54 13.98
C ILE A 94 9.03 6.59 13.83
N CYS A 95 9.13 5.59 12.95
CA CYS A 95 8.08 4.60 12.73
C CYS A 95 7.76 3.76 13.99
N GLU A 96 8.75 3.49 14.85
CA GLU A 96 8.55 2.82 16.14
C GLU A 96 7.70 3.68 17.09
N LYS A 97 7.97 4.99 17.15
CA LYS A 97 7.27 5.94 18.03
C LYS A 97 5.84 6.24 17.57
N GLU A 98 5.66 6.37 16.26
CA GLU A 98 4.37 6.72 15.66
C GLU A 98 3.46 5.52 15.43
N CYS A 99 3.93 4.31 15.72
CA CYS A 99 3.14 3.09 15.56
C CYS A 99 2.06 2.99 16.65
N PRO A 100 0.74 3.04 16.31
CA PRO A 100 -0.33 3.01 17.33
C PRO A 100 -0.33 1.72 18.15
N PRO A 101 -0.21 0.50 17.57
CA PRO A 101 -0.11 -0.73 18.32
C PRO A 101 1.28 -1.00 18.91
N GLN A 102 2.28 -0.14 18.66
CA GLN A 102 3.66 -0.28 19.11
C GLN A 102 4.27 -1.65 18.76
N CYS A 103 4.03 -2.12 17.56
CA CYS A 103 4.47 -3.44 17.08
C CYS A 103 5.85 -3.43 16.39
N ILE A 104 6.53 -2.29 16.33
CA ILE A 104 7.83 -2.13 15.68
C ILE A 104 8.92 -1.96 16.74
N TYR A 105 9.98 -2.77 16.64
CA TYR A 105 11.11 -2.76 17.56
C TYR A 105 12.41 -2.52 16.81
N ILE A 106 13.11 -1.44 17.13
CA ILE A 106 14.33 -1.04 16.44
C ILE A 106 15.49 -0.88 17.40
N VAL A 107 16.57 -1.63 17.17
CA VAL A 107 17.85 -1.45 17.85
C VAL A 107 18.85 -0.85 16.86
N LYS A 108 19.45 0.30 17.23
CA LYS A 108 20.49 0.93 16.43
C LYS A 108 21.80 0.15 16.50
N SER A 109 22.53 0.10 15.38
CA SER A 109 23.90 -0.40 15.38
C SER A 109 24.85 0.54 16.12
N THR A 110 25.96 0.01 16.61
CA THR A 110 27.09 0.79 17.14
C THR A 110 27.91 1.42 16.00
N ASP A 111 27.99 0.72 14.86
CA ASP A 111 28.78 1.13 13.71
C ASP A 111 27.93 1.95 12.73
N LYS A 112 28.61 2.78 11.93
CA LYS A 112 27.99 3.57 10.89
C LYS A 112 28.34 2.97 9.52
N LYS A 113 27.36 2.90 8.64
CA LYS A 113 27.54 2.55 7.23
C LYS A 113 27.25 3.78 6.35
N PRO A 114 27.85 3.87 5.16
CA PRO A 114 27.50 4.93 4.22
C PRO A 114 26.06 4.72 3.73
N ASP A 115 25.29 5.80 3.79
CA ASP A 115 23.94 5.89 3.22
C ASP A 115 24.03 6.00 1.67
N TYR A 116 22.90 5.91 0.97
CA TYR A 116 22.79 6.12 -0.49
C TYR A 116 23.41 7.45 -0.98
N LEU A 117 23.59 8.43 -0.07
CA LEU A 117 24.29 9.71 -0.29
C LEU A 117 25.78 9.68 0.09
N GLY A 118 26.32 8.53 0.49
CA GLY A 118 27.69 8.38 0.97
C GLY A 118 27.97 8.98 2.35
N LYS A 119 26.93 9.40 3.10
CA LYS A 119 27.09 9.90 4.47
C LYS A 119 27.11 8.75 5.47
N PRO A 120 27.99 8.76 6.49
CA PRO A 120 27.99 7.74 7.53
C PRO A 120 26.74 7.86 8.40
N GLN A 121 25.84 6.93 8.28
CA GLN A 121 24.58 6.84 9.04
C GLN A 121 24.54 5.57 9.90
N PHE A 122 23.75 5.60 10.96
CA PHE A 122 23.42 4.39 11.68
C PHE A 122 22.49 3.52 10.84
N TYR A 123 22.51 2.23 11.07
CA TYR A 123 21.59 1.26 10.47
C TYR A 123 20.92 0.43 11.57
N PRO A 124 19.80 -0.25 11.31
CA PRO A 124 19.19 -1.11 12.29
C PRO A 124 20.01 -2.40 12.45
N ALA A 125 20.53 -2.62 13.64
CA ALA A 125 21.08 -3.92 14.04
C ALA A 125 19.95 -4.95 14.13
N THR A 126 18.85 -4.55 14.78
CA THR A 126 17.60 -5.30 14.84
C THR A 126 16.46 -4.43 14.34
N PHE A 127 15.59 -5.01 13.54
CA PHE A 127 14.36 -4.38 13.09
C PHE A 127 13.30 -5.48 13.01
N ASP A 128 12.42 -5.52 13.99
CA ASP A 128 11.41 -6.55 14.11
C ASP A 128 10.02 -5.92 14.11
N ILE A 129 9.08 -6.56 13.45
CA ILE A 129 7.68 -6.18 13.43
C ILE A 129 6.83 -7.36 13.88
N ASP A 130 6.05 -7.17 14.94
CA ASP A 130 5.04 -8.14 15.34
C ASP A 130 3.79 -7.97 14.46
N ILE A 131 3.70 -8.82 13.44
CA ILE A 131 2.58 -8.82 12.49
C ILE A 131 1.28 -9.27 13.15
N SER A 132 1.34 -10.00 14.27
CA SER A 132 0.13 -10.48 14.97
C SER A 132 -0.71 -9.35 15.56
N VAL A 133 -0.11 -8.20 15.83
CA VAL A 133 -0.78 -7.00 16.36
C VAL A 133 -0.76 -5.82 15.38
N CYS A 134 -0.04 -5.95 14.28
CA CYS A 134 0.01 -4.92 13.23
C CYS A 134 -1.37 -4.75 12.57
N MET A 135 -1.88 -3.52 12.55
CA MET A 135 -3.19 -3.20 11.95
C MET A 135 -3.09 -2.74 10.48
N SER A 136 -1.92 -2.84 9.87
CA SER A 136 -1.67 -2.45 8.46
C SER A 136 -2.14 -1.03 8.11
N CYS A 137 -2.00 -0.09 9.05
CA CYS A 137 -2.51 1.28 8.93
C CYS A 137 -1.69 2.18 8.00
N GLN A 138 -0.46 1.76 7.63
CA GLN A 138 0.46 2.50 6.77
C GLN A 138 1.11 3.75 7.40
N ILE A 139 0.81 4.11 8.64
CA ILE A 139 1.42 5.28 9.31
C ILE A 139 2.96 5.20 9.29
N CYS A 140 3.53 4.02 9.52
CA CYS A 140 4.98 3.82 9.49
C CYS A 140 5.61 4.15 8.12
N VAL A 141 4.88 3.98 7.03
CA VAL A 141 5.31 4.35 5.67
C VAL A 141 5.26 5.87 5.50
N GLU A 142 4.15 6.50 5.89
CA GLU A 142 3.91 7.94 5.71
C GLU A 142 4.89 8.81 6.53
N VAL A 143 5.29 8.35 7.72
CA VAL A 143 6.23 9.09 8.58
C VAL A 143 7.69 8.83 8.26
N CYS A 144 8.02 7.93 7.33
CA CYS A 144 9.40 7.57 7.02
C CYS A 144 10.05 8.58 6.06
N PRO A 145 11.01 9.42 6.51
CA PRO A 145 11.63 10.42 5.63
C PRO A 145 12.68 9.82 4.68
N PHE A 146 12.97 8.52 4.81
CA PHE A 146 13.97 7.80 4.02
C PHE A 146 13.37 6.84 2.99
N GLU A 147 12.03 6.82 2.89
CA GLU A 147 11.32 5.89 1.99
C GLU A 147 11.76 4.42 2.16
N ALA A 148 12.13 4.07 3.39
CA ALA A 148 12.74 2.78 3.72
C ALA A 148 11.75 1.68 4.04
N ILE A 149 10.52 2.02 4.41
CA ILE A 149 9.45 1.07 4.74
C ILE A 149 8.28 1.28 3.79
N LYS A 150 7.75 0.19 3.25
CA LYS A 150 6.67 0.18 2.26
C LYS A 150 5.67 -0.93 2.58
N MET A 151 4.49 -0.88 1.95
CA MET A 151 3.47 -1.93 2.13
C MET A 151 3.56 -2.97 1.01
N ASP A 152 3.44 -4.23 1.39
CA ASP A 152 3.46 -5.37 0.47
C ASP A 152 2.06 -5.67 -0.09
N LYS A 153 2.00 -6.44 -1.17
CA LYS A 153 0.77 -7.05 -1.70
C LYS A 153 0.53 -8.47 -1.18
N VAL A 154 1.50 -9.06 -0.48
CA VAL A 154 1.31 -10.38 0.14
C VAL A 154 0.31 -10.27 1.28
N TYR A 155 -0.74 -11.08 1.25
CA TYR A 155 -1.78 -11.16 2.29
C TYR A 155 -1.90 -12.55 2.91
N GLU A 156 -1.30 -13.56 2.28
CA GLU A 156 -1.34 -14.94 2.75
C GLU A 156 -0.23 -15.18 3.77
N LEU A 157 -0.52 -14.92 5.03
CA LEU A 157 0.40 -15.14 6.13
C LEU A 157 -0.28 -15.96 7.22
N SER A 158 -0.43 -17.27 6.97
CA SER A 158 -0.94 -18.20 7.97
C SER A 158 0.21 -18.91 8.69
N ARG A 159 0.21 -18.88 10.02
CA ARG A 159 1.18 -19.54 10.88
C ARG A 159 0.49 -20.28 12.02
N ARG A 160 1.12 -21.36 12.50
CA ARG A 160 0.57 -22.15 13.62
C ARG A 160 0.83 -21.47 14.97
N GLU A 161 1.93 -20.74 15.07
CA GLU A 161 2.38 -20.08 16.29
C GLU A 161 2.34 -18.57 16.11
N ARG A 162 1.85 -17.88 17.13
CA ARG A 162 1.70 -16.43 17.11
C ARG A 162 3.01 -15.70 17.39
N PHE A 163 3.73 -16.12 18.45
CA PHE A 163 4.81 -15.28 19.00
C PHE A 163 6.10 -15.33 18.17
N ASP A 164 6.55 -16.49 17.76
CA ASP A 164 7.79 -16.59 16.97
C ASP A 164 7.54 -16.51 15.47
N ALA A 165 6.48 -17.14 14.99
CA ALA A 165 6.22 -17.26 13.55
C ALA A 165 5.62 -16.01 12.91
N LEU A 166 5.03 -15.09 13.69
CA LEU A 166 4.49 -13.81 13.23
C LEU A 166 5.36 -12.61 13.65
N LEU A 167 6.47 -12.84 14.35
CA LEU A 167 7.50 -11.84 14.56
C LEU A 167 8.42 -11.82 13.34
N MET A 168 8.16 -10.90 12.41
CA MET A 168 8.98 -10.74 11.21
C MET A 168 10.27 -9.99 11.55
N ARG A 169 11.39 -10.63 11.32
CA ARG A 169 12.72 -10.07 11.57
C ARG A 169 13.22 -9.27 10.36
N LYS A 170 14.25 -8.48 10.57
CA LYS A 170 14.88 -7.66 9.52
C LYS A 170 15.16 -8.46 8.24
N SER A 171 15.65 -9.70 8.34
CA SER A 171 15.91 -10.58 7.19
C SER A 171 14.66 -10.91 6.37
N ASP A 172 13.53 -11.11 7.05
CA ASP A 172 12.26 -11.47 6.43
C ASP A 172 11.55 -10.27 5.82
N LEU A 173 11.79 -9.09 6.43
CA LEU A 173 11.22 -7.82 5.99
C LEU A 173 12.00 -7.19 4.83
N ALA A 174 13.30 -7.49 4.67
CA ALA A 174 14.13 -6.88 3.65
C ALA A 174 13.78 -7.39 2.25
N LYS A 175 13.35 -6.50 1.36
CA LYS A 175 13.03 -6.77 -0.03
C LYS A 175 13.71 -5.77 -0.97
N SER A 176 14.06 -6.23 -2.17
CA SER A 176 14.78 -5.39 -3.13
C SER A 176 13.91 -4.26 -3.69
N ASN A 177 14.54 -3.18 -4.10
CA ASN A 177 13.88 -2.11 -4.83
C ASN A 177 13.25 -2.61 -6.14
N ILE A 178 13.85 -3.62 -6.79
CA ILE A 178 13.27 -4.28 -7.97
C ILE A 178 11.92 -4.91 -7.65
N TYR A 179 11.82 -5.58 -6.48
CA TYR A 179 10.56 -6.13 -6.02
C TYR A 179 9.53 -5.02 -5.77
N TYR A 180 9.95 -3.90 -5.14
CA TYR A 180 9.08 -2.76 -4.91
C TYR A 180 8.52 -2.19 -6.23
N HIS A 181 9.35 -2.01 -7.25
CA HIS A 181 8.88 -1.62 -8.60
C HIS A 181 7.90 -2.61 -9.22
N SER A 182 8.06 -3.90 -8.97
CA SER A 182 7.15 -4.91 -9.53
C SER A 182 5.74 -4.85 -8.93
N ILE A 183 5.61 -4.42 -7.66
CA ILE A 183 4.31 -4.36 -6.95
C ILE A 183 3.68 -2.97 -6.97
N HIS A 184 4.49 -1.90 -6.94
CA HIS A 184 4.06 -0.49 -6.89
C HIS A 184 4.80 0.35 -7.94
N PRO A 185 4.63 0.11 -9.25
CA PRO A 185 5.45 0.75 -10.28
C PRO A 185 5.38 2.28 -10.24
N ARG A 186 4.18 2.87 -10.12
CA ARG A 186 4.02 4.33 -10.13
C ARG A 186 4.57 5.00 -8.88
N GLU A 187 4.36 4.40 -7.71
CA GLU A 187 4.90 4.93 -6.45
C GLU A 187 6.42 4.81 -6.42
N ALA A 188 6.97 3.68 -6.84
CA ALA A 188 8.40 3.44 -6.86
C ALA A 188 9.15 4.41 -7.80
N ASP A 189 8.61 4.67 -9.01
CA ASP A 189 9.19 5.64 -9.94
C ASP A 189 9.22 7.05 -9.32
N THR A 190 8.12 7.51 -8.70
CA THR A 190 8.07 8.84 -8.06
C THR A 190 9.03 8.96 -6.88
N VAL A 191 9.20 7.90 -6.10
CA VAL A 191 10.14 7.86 -4.97
C VAL A 191 11.59 7.91 -5.45
N ASP A 192 11.94 7.12 -6.45
CA ASP A 192 13.31 7.08 -6.98
C ASP A 192 13.69 8.40 -7.66
N GLU A 193 12.77 9.04 -8.38
CA GLU A 193 12.95 10.40 -8.91
C GLU A 193 13.18 11.43 -7.80
N ALA A 194 12.40 11.39 -6.73
CA ALA A 194 12.55 12.28 -5.59
C ALA A 194 13.88 12.07 -4.86
N LEU A 195 14.31 10.82 -4.66
CA LEU A 195 15.61 10.49 -4.07
C LEU A 195 16.77 10.94 -4.96
N ALA A 196 16.68 10.75 -6.27
CA ALA A 196 17.68 11.21 -7.24
C ALA A 196 17.78 12.75 -7.27
N ALA A 197 16.64 13.45 -7.23
CA ALA A 197 16.60 14.92 -7.16
C ALA A 197 17.22 15.44 -5.86
N ALA A 198 16.93 14.80 -4.73
CA ALA A 198 17.52 15.14 -3.42
C ALA A 198 19.05 14.92 -3.40
N ALA A 199 19.52 13.86 -4.04
CA ALA A 199 20.95 13.56 -4.20
C ALA A 199 21.63 14.61 -5.08
N ALA A 200 21.02 15.00 -6.20
CA ALA A 200 21.53 16.03 -7.10
C ALA A 200 21.60 17.42 -6.45
N ALA A 201 20.56 17.79 -5.68
CA ALA A 201 20.52 19.06 -4.96
C ALA A 201 21.64 19.21 -3.91
N LYS A 202 22.01 18.10 -3.26
CA LYS A 202 23.12 18.09 -2.27
C LYS A 202 24.53 18.08 -2.90
N LYS A 203 24.66 17.64 -4.15
CA LYS A 203 25.95 17.70 -4.89
C LYS A 203 26.29 19.08 -5.42
N LYS A 204 25.32 20.02 -5.45
CA LYS A 204 25.59 21.40 -5.88
C LYS A 204 26.43 22.10 -4.80
N PRO A 205 27.66 22.58 -5.08
CA PRO A 205 28.48 23.25 -4.10
C PRO A 205 27.75 24.51 -3.62
N ALA A 206 27.75 24.74 -2.31
CA ALA A 206 27.25 25.98 -1.72
C ALA A 206 27.97 27.15 -2.39
N ALA A 207 27.22 28.08 -2.98
CA ALA A 207 27.74 29.31 -3.52
C ALA A 207 28.50 30.05 -2.39
N PRO A 208 29.69 30.64 -2.63
CA PRO A 208 30.41 31.39 -1.61
C PRO A 208 29.54 32.56 -1.18
N THR A 209 29.30 32.66 0.12
CA THR A 209 28.67 33.83 0.74
C THR A 209 29.53 35.05 0.42
N PRO A 210 28.98 36.12 -0.18
CA PRO A 210 29.71 37.40 -0.33
C PRO A 210 29.97 37.97 1.08
N GLY A 211 31.27 38.14 1.41
CA GLY A 211 31.75 38.85 2.58
C GLY A 211 31.46 40.34 2.54
#